data_11b83f8ac855eb734c725442f9ea1ae6
#
_entry.id   11b83f8ac855eb734c725442f9ea1ae6
#
_cell.length_a   1.000
_cell.length_b   1.000
_cell.length_c   1.000
_cell.angle_alpha   90.00
_cell.angle_beta   90.00
_cell.angle_gamma   90.00
#
_symmetry.space_group_name_H-M   'P 1'
#
loop_
_entity.id
_entity.type
_entity.pdbx_description
1 polymer ?
#
loop_
_entity_poly.entity_id
_entity_poly.type
_entity_poly.pdbx_seq_one_letter_code
_entity_poly.pdbx_strand_id
1 'polypeptide(L)'
;MRILPKFLTRRALLCAALLIVNGASQCFAGAIATPPGVWGGQQFRIVFVTPNTTNATSSNISDYDDFVNAQAGGATYNGVTVQWQAMASTNAVNARDHVGQTGTAVYLADGTKVANSDTTAAGGLWSAGGLQANISQDLDGNDYSGLVWTGSSGIGTTYATIPVPGDPPVQWGLGSSGFNGNNKSETGSILGGIGGYTWLSIPAGVQLNTDLYQVYGISEVLTAVPEPSSFLMSGIGLVAIGFVTKLRRRQAVGSETV
;
A
#
# COMPACT_ATOMS: atom_id res chain seq x y z
N MET A 1 -2.54 -12.06 -75.78
CA MET A 1 -1.79 -11.03 -75.08
C MET A 1 -2.70 -10.48 -73.97
N ARG A 2 -2.60 -11.00 -72.74
CA ARG A 2 -3.39 -10.57 -71.57
C ARG A 2 -2.44 -10.35 -70.42
N ILE A 3 -2.32 -9.11 -69.99
CA ILE A 3 -1.51 -8.64 -68.91
C ILE A 3 -2.33 -8.80 -67.62
N LEU A 4 -1.87 -9.61 -66.68
CA LEU A 4 -2.43 -9.73 -65.33
C LEU A 4 -1.70 -8.76 -64.39
N PRO A 5 -2.44 -8.06 -63.50
CA PRO A 5 -1.82 -7.10 -62.57
C PRO A 5 -1.22 -7.80 -61.36
N LYS A 6 0.05 -7.47 -61.09
CA LYS A 6 0.80 -7.83 -59.84
C LYS A 6 0.42 -6.85 -58.72
N PHE A 7 -0.66 -7.10 -58.02
CA PHE A 7 -0.96 -6.39 -56.78
C PHE A 7 -1.69 -7.36 -55.86
N LEU A 8 -0.99 -8.10 -55.05
CA LEU A 8 -1.45 -8.68 -53.76
C LEU A 8 -0.34 -9.52 -53.15
N THR A 9 0.56 -8.95 -52.39
CA THR A 9 1.39 -9.71 -51.41
C THR A 9 2.26 -8.77 -50.57
N ARG A 10 1.71 -7.81 -49.88
CA ARG A 10 2.48 -7.04 -48.84
C ARG A 10 1.68 -6.70 -47.58
N ARG A 11 0.53 -7.31 -47.35
CA ARG A 11 -0.27 -7.01 -46.12
C ARG A 11 -0.52 -8.21 -45.20
N ALA A 12 0.10 -9.36 -45.41
CA ALA A 12 -0.13 -10.56 -44.61
C ALA A 12 1.03 -10.96 -43.67
N LEU A 13 2.03 -10.12 -43.49
CA LEU A 13 3.19 -10.47 -42.67
C LEU A 13 3.37 -9.61 -41.39
N LEU A 14 2.33 -8.88 -40.98
CA LEU A 14 2.42 -8.04 -39.75
C LEU A 14 1.51 -8.49 -38.60
N CYS A 15 0.84 -9.63 -38.69
CA CYS A 15 -0.06 -10.13 -37.65
C CYS A 15 0.40 -11.37 -36.90
N ALA A 16 1.62 -11.85 -37.10
CA ALA A 16 2.10 -13.10 -36.50
C ALA A 16 3.22 -12.93 -35.45
N ALA A 17 3.50 -11.71 -34.98
CA ALA A 17 4.58 -11.47 -34.00
C ALA A 17 4.06 -10.96 -32.65
N LEU A 18 2.81 -11.24 -32.28
CA LEU A 18 2.27 -10.74 -31.02
C LEU A 18 1.53 -11.84 -30.24
N LEU A 19 2.17 -12.94 -29.93
CA LEU A 19 1.61 -13.93 -28.99
C LEU A 19 2.69 -14.93 -28.51
N ILE A 20 3.74 -14.45 -27.86
CA ILE A 20 4.46 -15.21 -26.83
C ILE A 20 4.82 -14.21 -25.73
N VAL A 21 3.87 -13.80 -24.93
CA VAL A 21 4.16 -13.31 -23.58
C VAL A 21 3.86 -14.46 -22.65
N ASN A 22 4.94 -15.16 -22.27
CA ASN A 22 4.93 -16.13 -21.20
C ASN A 22 4.22 -15.52 -19.99
N GLY A 23 3.22 -16.24 -19.51
CA GLY A 23 2.54 -15.95 -18.26
C GLY A 23 3.45 -16.16 -17.05
N ALA A 24 4.40 -15.27 -16.83
CA ALA A 24 4.77 -14.89 -15.48
C ALA A 24 3.64 -13.98 -15.04
N SER A 25 2.86 -14.40 -14.06
CA SER A 25 2.00 -13.52 -13.29
C SER A 25 2.91 -12.47 -12.65
N GLN A 26 3.22 -11.43 -13.41
CA GLN A 26 3.78 -10.21 -12.84
C GLN A 26 2.62 -9.62 -12.06
N CYS A 27 2.72 -9.73 -10.74
CA CYS A 27 1.99 -8.88 -9.84
C CYS A 27 2.38 -7.44 -10.25
N PHE A 28 1.57 -6.81 -11.09
CA PHE A 28 1.72 -5.40 -11.38
C PHE A 28 1.22 -4.68 -10.13
N ALA A 29 2.09 -4.43 -9.18
CA ALA A 29 1.80 -3.42 -8.20
C ALA A 29 1.61 -2.11 -8.96
N GLY A 30 0.38 -1.62 -8.99
CA GLY A 30 0.00 -0.41 -9.69
C GLY A 30 0.75 0.80 -9.15
N ALA A 31 0.72 1.91 -9.88
CA ALA A 31 1.16 3.18 -9.33
C ALA A 31 0.21 3.58 -8.19
N ILE A 32 0.76 3.86 -7.02
CA ILE A 32 0.02 4.39 -5.88
C ILE A 32 -0.46 5.79 -6.23
N ALA A 33 -1.75 6.04 -6.05
CA ALA A 33 -2.35 7.36 -6.21
C ALA A 33 -2.24 8.18 -4.91
N THR A 34 -2.18 9.50 -5.04
CA THR A 34 -2.33 10.40 -3.89
C THR A 34 -3.75 10.24 -3.33
N PRO A 35 -3.92 9.94 -2.01
CA PRO A 35 -5.25 9.79 -1.43
C PRO A 35 -6.11 11.06 -1.56
N PRO A 36 -7.44 10.93 -1.71
CA PRO A 36 -8.35 12.07 -1.77
C PRO A 36 -8.20 12.99 -0.54
N GLY A 37 -8.13 14.31 -0.77
CA GLY A 37 -7.98 15.30 0.29
C GLY A 37 -6.56 15.47 0.82
N VAL A 38 -5.55 14.77 0.27
CA VAL A 38 -4.13 15.03 0.50
C VAL A 38 -3.65 16.01 -0.57
N TRP A 39 -3.19 17.20 -0.15
CA TRP A 39 -2.76 18.26 -1.07
C TRP A 39 -1.26 18.26 -1.27
N GLY A 40 -0.80 18.86 -2.35
CA GLY A 40 0.62 18.97 -2.67
C GLY A 40 1.45 19.46 -1.50
N GLY A 41 2.54 18.78 -1.20
CA GLY A 41 3.43 19.02 -0.06
C GLY A 41 3.02 18.34 1.25
N GLN A 42 1.79 17.82 1.37
CA GLN A 42 1.38 17.05 2.53
C GLN A 42 1.96 15.63 2.50
N GLN A 43 2.26 15.11 3.68
CA GLN A 43 2.77 13.76 3.86
C GLN A 43 1.64 12.77 4.18
N PHE A 44 1.80 11.53 3.72
CA PHE A 44 0.91 10.42 3.99
C PHE A 44 1.65 9.09 3.94
N ARG A 45 1.03 8.03 4.45
CA ARG A 45 1.52 6.65 4.33
C ARG A 45 0.41 5.76 3.82
N ILE A 46 0.79 4.70 3.14
CA ILE A 46 -0.13 3.66 2.67
C ILE A 46 0.09 2.40 3.50
N VAL A 47 -1.01 1.73 3.86
CA VAL A 47 -0.99 0.41 4.50
C VAL A 47 -1.75 -0.59 3.65
N PHE A 48 -1.35 -1.85 3.73
CA PHE A 48 -2.00 -2.96 3.04
C PHE A 48 -1.83 -4.27 3.81
N VAL A 49 -2.63 -5.27 3.47
CA VAL A 49 -2.42 -6.66 3.88
C VAL A 49 -1.78 -7.44 2.74
N THR A 50 -0.79 -8.29 3.03
CA THR A 50 -0.10 -9.07 1.98
C THR A 50 -1.04 -10.07 1.32
N PRO A 51 -1.03 -10.21 -0.02
CA PRO A 51 -1.87 -11.18 -0.73
C PRO A 51 -1.50 -12.63 -0.40
N ASN A 52 -0.22 -12.91 -0.18
CA ASN A 52 0.24 -14.24 0.23
C ASN A 52 0.51 -14.30 1.73
N THR A 53 0.62 -15.53 2.23
CA THR A 53 0.87 -15.84 3.63
C THR A 53 2.33 -16.22 3.86
N THR A 54 2.81 -16.03 5.09
CA THR A 54 4.12 -16.49 5.58
C THR A 54 3.96 -17.12 6.95
N ASN A 55 4.99 -17.84 7.41
CA ASN A 55 5.08 -18.30 8.79
C ASN A 55 5.74 -17.23 9.68
N ALA A 56 5.67 -17.44 11.01
CA ALA A 56 6.25 -16.53 12.00
C ALA A 56 7.49 -17.14 12.68
N THR A 57 8.31 -17.89 11.95
CA THR A 57 9.46 -18.62 12.56
C THR A 57 10.71 -17.77 12.72
N SER A 58 10.85 -16.67 11.99
CA SER A 58 11.99 -15.78 12.13
C SER A 58 11.84 -14.82 13.31
N SER A 59 12.90 -14.62 14.08
CA SER A 59 13.00 -13.56 15.09
C SER A 59 13.60 -12.26 14.55
N ASN A 60 13.98 -12.25 13.26
CA ASN A 60 14.55 -11.09 12.60
C ASN A 60 13.46 -10.32 11.84
N ILE A 61 13.22 -9.07 12.21
CA ILE A 61 12.17 -8.24 11.59
C ILE A 61 12.43 -7.99 10.10
N SER A 62 13.68 -7.93 9.66
CA SER A 62 14.02 -7.69 8.24
C SER A 62 13.52 -8.80 7.31
N ASP A 63 13.34 -10.03 7.78
CA ASP A 63 12.81 -11.12 6.96
C ASP A 63 11.34 -10.86 6.61
N TYR A 64 10.60 -10.21 7.50
CA TYR A 64 9.21 -9.78 7.25
C TYR A 64 9.14 -8.52 6.41
N ASP A 65 10.11 -7.60 6.53
CA ASP A 65 10.22 -6.45 5.63
C ASP A 65 10.50 -6.92 4.19
N ASP A 66 11.42 -7.86 4.01
CA ASP A 66 11.72 -8.44 2.70
C ASP A 66 10.51 -9.14 2.11
N PHE A 67 9.76 -9.89 2.95
CA PHE A 67 8.51 -10.51 2.54
C PHE A 67 7.48 -9.46 2.10
N VAL A 68 7.23 -8.42 2.89
CA VAL A 68 6.28 -7.34 2.58
C VAL A 68 6.70 -6.59 1.31
N ASN A 69 7.99 -6.27 1.15
CA ASN A 69 8.50 -5.62 -0.07
C ASN A 69 8.31 -6.51 -1.32
N ALA A 70 8.54 -7.82 -1.19
CA ALA A 70 8.29 -8.77 -2.28
C ALA A 70 6.79 -8.83 -2.65
N GLN A 71 5.89 -8.79 -1.63
CA GLN A 71 4.44 -8.78 -1.85
C GLN A 71 3.94 -7.46 -2.45
N ALA A 72 4.61 -6.35 -2.16
CA ALA A 72 4.30 -5.06 -2.77
C ALA A 72 4.70 -4.98 -4.25
N GLY A 73 5.42 -5.97 -4.78
CA GLY A 73 5.67 -6.16 -6.21
C GLY A 73 6.38 -4.99 -6.91
N GLY A 74 7.10 -4.15 -6.17
CA GLY A 74 7.74 -2.96 -6.72
C GLY A 74 6.79 -1.78 -6.96
N ALA A 75 5.72 -1.68 -6.18
CA ALA A 75 4.78 -0.53 -6.22
C ALA A 75 5.51 0.80 -6.25
N THR A 76 5.04 1.73 -7.08
CA THR A 76 5.69 3.04 -7.25
C THR A 76 4.76 4.18 -6.86
N TYR A 77 5.34 5.25 -6.37
CA TYR A 77 4.66 6.53 -6.20
C TYR A 77 5.43 7.61 -6.97
N ASN A 78 4.76 8.31 -7.87
CA ASN A 78 5.38 9.28 -8.80
C ASN A 78 6.59 8.71 -9.57
N GLY A 79 6.55 7.43 -9.93
CA GLY A 79 7.62 6.75 -10.67
C GLY A 79 8.83 6.32 -9.82
N VAL A 80 8.77 6.51 -8.49
CA VAL A 80 9.79 6.05 -7.53
C VAL A 80 9.27 4.82 -6.82
N THR A 81 10.08 3.75 -6.73
CA THR A 81 9.73 2.54 -5.98
C THR A 81 9.59 2.86 -4.50
N VAL A 82 8.46 2.47 -3.91
CA VAL A 82 8.15 2.68 -2.49
C VAL A 82 8.79 1.57 -1.66
N GLN A 83 9.40 1.96 -0.54
CA GLN A 83 9.92 1.01 0.46
C GLN A 83 8.84 0.70 1.49
N TRP A 84 8.78 -0.56 1.88
CA TRP A 84 7.77 -1.07 2.79
C TRP A 84 8.38 -1.72 4.01
N GLN A 85 7.71 -1.60 5.13
CA GLN A 85 8.06 -2.22 6.40
C GLN A 85 6.91 -3.07 6.93
N ALA A 86 7.24 -4.18 7.57
CA ALA A 86 6.26 -5.02 8.23
C ALA A 86 5.74 -4.34 9.51
N MET A 87 4.42 -4.28 9.67
CA MET A 87 3.79 -3.80 10.90
C MET A 87 3.69 -4.94 11.92
N ALA A 88 4.85 -5.43 12.34
CA ALA A 88 4.95 -6.58 13.22
C ALA A 88 6.04 -6.37 14.28
N SER A 89 5.87 -7.04 15.44
CA SER A 89 6.87 -7.06 16.50
C SER A 89 7.57 -8.42 16.56
N THR A 90 8.87 -8.39 16.81
CA THR A 90 9.63 -9.55 17.31
C THR A 90 9.88 -9.35 18.81
N ASN A 91 10.56 -10.30 19.46
CA ASN A 91 10.93 -10.10 20.87
C ASN A 91 11.93 -8.97 21.08
N ALA A 92 12.66 -8.56 20.03
CA ALA A 92 13.68 -7.52 20.09
C ALA A 92 13.18 -6.16 19.56
N VAL A 93 12.10 -6.13 18.78
CA VAL A 93 11.67 -4.94 18.03
C VAL A 93 10.16 -4.77 18.16
N ASN A 94 9.71 -3.61 18.58
CA ASN A 94 8.30 -3.24 18.60
C ASN A 94 7.85 -2.76 17.22
N ALA A 95 6.68 -3.15 16.76
CA ALA A 95 6.14 -2.76 15.45
C ALA A 95 6.09 -1.23 15.26
N ARG A 96 5.55 -0.49 16.23
CA ARG A 96 5.41 0.97 16.16
C ARG A 96 6.77 1.71 16.11
N ASP A 97 7.78 1.15 16.79
CA ASP A 97 9.12 1.75 16.83
C ASP A 97 9.89 1.41 15.54
N HIS A 98 9.63 0.21 14.97
CA HIS A 98 10.19 -0.25 13.72
C HIS A 98 9.74 0.60 12.53
N VAL A 99 8.43 0.80 12.38
CA VAL A 99 7.90 1.59 11.26
C VAL A 99 8.03 3.10 11.46
N GLY A 100 8.41 3.52 12.67
CA GLY A 100 8.50 4.92 13.05
C GLY A 100 7.13 5.58 13.27
N GLN A 101 7.15 6.72 13.95
CA GLN A 101 5.98 7.54 14.23
C GLN A 101 6.27 8.97 13.76
N THR A 102 5.67 9.38 12.66
CA THR A 102 5.96 10.66 11.99
C THR A 102 4.84 11.69 12.15
N GLY A 103 3.70 11.30 12.70
CA GLY A 103 2.49 12.13 12.78
C GLY A 103 1.70 12.16 11.47
N THR A 104 2.03 11.28 10.54
CA THR A 104 1.50 11.28 9.17
C THR A 104 0.22 10.45 9.09
N ALA A 105 -0.79 10.94 8.36
CA ALA A 105 -2.04 10.23 8.12
C ALA A 105 -1.81 8.95 7.29
N VAL A 106 -2.61 7.93 7.58
CA VAL A 106 -2.46 6.58 7.01
C VAL A 106 -3.70 6.22 6.20
N TYR A 107 -3.50 5.66 5.01
CA TYR A 107 -4.55 5.32 4.05
C TYR A 107 -4.36 3.92 3.48
N LEU A 108 -5.43 3.32 2.96
CA LEU A 108 -5.36 2.19 2.03
C LEU A 108 -4.96 2.68 0.62
N ALA A 109 -4.61 1.75 -0.26
CA ALA A 109 -4.24 2.07 -1.64
C ALA A 109 -5.39 2.71 -2.45
N ASP A 110 -6.64 2.43 -2.11
CA ASP A 110 -7.84 3.04 -2.70
C ASP A 110 -8.13 4.48 -2.21
N GLY A 111 -7.32 4.98 -1.26
CA GLY A 111 -7.45 6.30 -0.66
C GLY A 111 -8.37 6.35 0.56
N THR A 112 -8.91 5.23 1.03
CA THR A 112 -9.67 5.16 2.29
C THR A 112 -8.76 5.46 3.47
N LYS A 113 -9.15 6.44 4.30
CA LYS A 113 -8.37 6.82 5.48
C LYS A 113 -8.50 5.76 6.57
N VAL A 114 -7.34 5.24 7.03
CA VAL A 114 -7.24 4.24 8.11
C VAL A 114 -7.02 4.91 9.46
N ALA A 115 -6.15 5.93 9.53
CA ALA A 115 -5.88 6.66 10.77
C ALA A 115 -5.48 8.11 10.48
N ASN A 116 -5.70 9.01 11.46
CA ASN A 116 -5.34 10.42 11.33
C ASN A 116 -3.83 10.65 11.44
N SER A 117 -3.12 9.72 12.06
CA SER A 117 -1.66 9.73 12.17
C SER A 117 -1.12 8.31 12.40
N ASP A 118 0.16 8.12 12.21
CA ASP A 118 0.89 6.89 12.52
C ASP A 118 1.43 6.86 13.96
N THR A 119 0.80 7.57 14.90
CA THR A 119 1.24 7.72 16.29
C THR A 119 0.30 7.06 17.29
N THR A 120 0.65 7.14 18.58
CA THR A 120 -0.18 6.72 19.72
C THR A 120 -1.19 7.80 20.16
N ALA A 121 -1.19 8.98 19.55
CA ALA A 121 -2.17 10.03 19.84
C ALA A 121 -3.60 9.58 19.51
N ALA A 122 -4.59 10.21 20.11
CA ALA A 122 -6.00 9.90 19.86
C ALA A 122 -6.33 9.96 18.36
N GLY A 123 -6.94 8.91 17.82
CA GLY A 123 -7.21 8.75 16.39
C GLY A 123 -5.99 8.35 15.54
N GLY A 124 -4.86 8.06 16.19
CA GLY A 124 -3.67 7.52 15.54
C GLY A 124 -3.70 6.00 15.42
N LEU A 125 -2.84 5.48 14.55
CA LEU A 125 -2.76 4.06 14.20
C LEU A 125 -2.54 3.16 15.43
N TRP A 126 -1.70 3.60 16.38
CA TRP A 126 -1.35 2.86 17.59
C TRP A 126 -2.18 3.26 18.82
N SER A 127 -3.30 3.93 18.65
CA SER A 127 -4.19 4.33 19.76
C SER A 127 -5.41 3.43 19.86
N ALA A 128 -5.99 3.32 21.08
CA ALA A 128 -7.26 2.62 21.29
C ALA A 128 -8.37 3.23 20.42
N GLY A 129 -9.01 2.40 19.62
CA GLY A 129 -10.06 2.85 18.69
C GLY A 129 -9.57 3.75 17.58
N GLY A 130 -8.27 3.72 17.27
CA GLY A 130 -7.62 4.59 16.29
C GLY A 130 -7.98 4.34 14.84
N LEU A 131 -8.35 3.12 14.46
CA LEU A 131 -8.68 2.80 13.08
C LEU A 131 -10.07 3.31 12.69
N GLN A 132 -10.12 4.07 11.59
CA GLN A 132 -11.35 4.53 10.94
C GLN A 132 -11.85 3.54 9.90
N ALA A 133 -10.95 2.73 9.35
CA ALA A 133 -11.23 1.63 8.43
C ALA A 133 -10.32 0.44 8.74
N ASN A 134 -10.77 -0.77 8.44
CA ASN A 134 -9.94 -1.98 8.56
C ASN A 134 -8.81 -1.96 7.51
N ILE A 135 -7.66 -2.56 7.86
CA ILE A 135 -6.60 -2.82 6.90
C ILE A 135 -6.92 -4.19 6.26
N SER A 136 -7.83 -4.20 5.30
CA SER A 136 -8.35 -5.44 4.71
C SER A 136 -7.99 -5.63 3.25
N GLN A 137 -7.32 -4.66 2.62
CA GLN A 137 -7.02 -4.70 1.18
C GLN A 137 -5.52 -4.86 0.93
N ASP A 138 -5.19 -5.57 -0.15
CA ASP A 138 -3.86 -5.50 -0.76
C ASP A 138 -3.70 -4.21 -1.60
N LEU A 139 -2.55 -4.07 -2.25
CA LEU A 139 -2.28 -2.90 -3.10
C LEU A 139 -3.08 -2.88 -4.41
N ASP A 140 -3.67 -4.00 -4.80
CA ASP A 140 -4.54 -4.14 -5.99
C ASP A 140 -6.02 -3.93 -5.65
N GLY A 141 -6.36 -3.70 -4.37
CA GLY A 141 -7.72 -3.48 -3.88
C GLY A 141 -8.52 -4.77 -3.63
N ASN A 142 -7.88 -5.94 -3.59
CA ASN A 142 -8.55 -7.17 -3.22
C ASN A 142 -8.75 -7.24 -1.70
N ASP A 143 -9.95 -7.61 -1.27
CA ASP A 143 -10.29 -7.74 0.15
C ASP A 143 -9.88 -9.08 0.73
N TYR A 144 -9.38 -9.04 1.96
CA TYR A 144 -8.97 -10.19 2.76
C TYR A 144 -9.67 -10.20 4.11
N SER A 145 -9.73 -11.39 4.72
CA SER A 145 -10.27 -11.61 6.05
C SER A 145 -9.49 -12.72 6.75
N GLY A 146 -9.59 -12.79 8.07
CA GLY A 146 -8.92 -13.83 8.85
C GLY A 146 -7.86 -13.27 9.80
N LEU A 147 -6.89 -14.11 10.13
CA LEU A 147 -5.80 -13.76 11.03
C LEU A 147 -4.61 -13.19 10.26
N VAL A 148 -3.84 -12.37 10.96
CA VAL A 148 -2.62 -11.73 10.44
C VAL A 148 -1.53 -11.81 11.50
N TRP A 149 -0.30 -12.10 11.09
CA TRP A 149 0.84 -12.06 11.98
C TRP A 149 1.17 -10.64 12.38
N THR A 150 1.23 -10.40 13.69
CA THR A 150 1.60 -9.10 14.25
C THR A 150 2.68 -9.21 15.33
N GLY A 151 2.67 -10.27 16.15
CA GLY A 151 3.56 -10.37 17.30
C GLY A 151 3.38 -9.23 18.30
N SER A 152 2.32 -8.45 18.18
CA SER A 152 2.15 -7.13 18.81
C SER A 152 1.00 -7.11 19.80
N SER A 153 1.15 -6.32 20.84
CA SER A 153 0.03 -5.85 21.67
C SER A 153 -0.80 -4.82 20.91
N GLY A 154 -1.99 -4.49 21.44
CA GLY A 154 -2.89 -3.49 20.84
C GLY A 154 -2.31 -2.09 20.62
N ILE A 155 -1.15 -1.79 21.18
CA ILE A 155 -0.46 -0.49 21.03
C ILE A 155 0.84 -0.60 20.22
N GLY A 156 1.04 -1.72 19.50
CA GLY A 156 2.19 -1.91 18.62
C GLY A 156 3.52 -2.19 19.32
N THR A 157 3.50 -2.58 20.60
CA THR A 157 4.66 -3.16 21.30
C THR A 157 4.62 -4.67 21.21
N THR A 158 5.75 -5.34 21.43
CA THR A 158 5.77 -6.80 21.54
C THR A 158 4.72 -7.26 22.55
N TYR A 159 3.90 -8.23 22.14
CA TYR A 159 2.91 -8.80 23.05
C TYR A 159 3.62 -9.64 24.13
N ALA A 160 3.33 -9.35 25.39
CA ALA A 160 3.92 -10.05 26.52
C ALA A 160 2.85 -10.35 27.59
N THR A 161 2.91 -11.53 28.18
CA THR A 161 2.07 -11.93 29.30
C THR A 161 2.93 -12.36 30.49
N ILE A 162 2.43 -12.17 31.69
CA ILE A 162 3.02 -12.72 32.93
C ILE A 162 2.16 -13.92 33.32
N PRO A 163 2.62 -15.16 33.07
CA PRO A 163 1.80 -16.34 33.29
C PRO A 163 1.51 -16.57 34.79
N VAL A 164 2.48 -16.27 35.64
CA VAL A 164 2.38 -16.42 37.11
C VAL A 164 3.13 -15.27 37.79
N PRO A 165 2.60 -14.69 38.87
CA PRO A 165 3.33 -13.70 39.65
C PRO A 165 4.68 -14.22 40.09
N GLY A 166 5.75 -13.51 39.70
CA GLY A 166 7.14 -13.90 39.99
C GLY A 166 7.91 -14.50 38.83
N ASP A 167 7.24 -14.97 37.80
CA ASP A 167 7.87 -15.44 36.56
C ASP A 167 8.23 -14.25 35.62
N PRO A 168 9.27 -14.41 34.80
CA PRO A 168 9.56 -13.42 33.76
C PRO A 168 8.39 -13.38 32.73
N PRO A 169 8.11 -12.21 32.14
CA PRO A 169 7.09 -12.11 31.11
C PRO A 169 7.44 -12.98 29.90
N VAL A 170 6.45 -13.75 29.44
CA VAL A 170 6.57 -14.49 28.20
C VAL A 170 6.25 -13.55 27.03
N GLN A 171 7.15 -13.45 26.08
CA GLN A 171 6.96 -12.65 24.88
C GLN A 171 6.42 -13.50 23.75
N TRP A 172 5.50 -12.94 22.97
CA TRP A 172 4.80 -13.60 21.86
C TRP A 172 5.06 -12.87 20.52
N GLY A 173 6.19 -12.16 20.46
CA GLY A 173 6.68 -11.58 19.20
C GLY A 173 6.90 -12.63 18.13
N LEU A 174 7.00 -12.23 16.87
CA LEU A 174 7.32 -13.15 15.78
C LEU A 174 8.68 -13.83 16.05
N GLY A 175 8.78 -15.12 15.73
CA GLY A 175 9.96 -15.95 16.03
C GLY A 175 10.13 -16.31 17.50
N SER A 176 9.13 -16.04 18.33
CA SER A 176 9.18 -16.37 19.76
C SER A 176 9.19 -17.89 19.97
N SER A 177 9.97 -18.35 20.96
CA SER A 177 9.84 -19.72 21.47
C SER A 177 8.59 -19.93 22.32
N GLY A 178 7.90 -18.84 22.70
CA GLY A 178 6.70 -18.89 23.54
C GLY A 178 6.98 -19.42 24.95
N PHE A 179 5.89 -19.78 25.66
CA PHE A 179 5.98 -20.42 26.95
C PHE A 179 6.31 -21.91 26.78
N ASN A 180 7.29 -22.42 27.52
CA ASN A 180 7.74 -23.82 27.47
C ASN A 180 8.16 -24.32 26.06
N GLY A 181 8.67 -23.45 25.20
CA GLY A 181 9.13 -23.84 23.86
C GLY A 181 8.02 -24.15 22.87
N ASN A 182 6.81 -23.63 23.11
CA ASN A 182 5.65 -23.89 22.25
C ASN A 182 5.69 -23.21 20.87
N ASN A 183 6.72 -22.38 20.59
CA ASN A 183 6.93 -21.69 19.31
C ASN A 183 5.65 -21.01 18.78
N LYS A 184 5.10 -20.08 19.56
CA LYS A 184 3.87 -19.35 19.25
C LYS A 184 4.12 -17.85 19.17
N SER A 185 3.38 -17.19 18.31
CA SER A 185 3.37 -15.74 18.16
C SER A 185 1.96 -15.18 18.18
N GLU A 186 1.84 -13.90 18.52
CA GLU A 186 0.56 -13.20 18.56
C GLU A 186 0.05 -12.89 17.16
N THR A 187 -1.28 -12.93 17.00
CA THR A 187 -1.99 -12.57 15.78
C THR A 187 -3.01 -11.46 16.04
N GLY A 188 -3.25 -10.67 15.00
CA GLY A 188 -4.39 -9.77 14.89
C GLY A 188 -5.47 -10.33 13.97
N SER A 189 -6.56 -9.58 13.84
CA SER A 189 -7.66 -9.87 12.91
C SER A 189 -7.78 -8.78 11.87
N ILE A 190 -7.79 -9.14 10.58
CA ILE A 190 -7.91 -8.22 9.45
C ILE A 190 -9.16 -7.35 9.57
N LEU A 191 -10.27 -7.88 10.07
CA LEU A 191 -11.53 -7.16 10.25
C LEU A 191 -11.73 -6.59 11.65
N GLY A 192 -10.69 -6.58 12.49
CA GLY A 192 -10.76 -6.19 13.91
C GLY A 192 -10.39 -4.74 14.20
N GLY A 193 -10.23 -3.87 13.19
CA GLY A 193 -9.57 -2.57 13.36
C GLY A 193 -10.46 -1.44 13.86
N ILE A 194 -11.74 -1.44 13.52
CA ILE A 194 -12.64 -0.34 13.85
C ILE A 194 -13.05 -0.42 15.32
N GLY A 195 -12.71 0.61 16.10
CA GLY A 195 -13.13 0.75 17.49
C GLY A 195 -12.35 -0.09 18.51
N GLY A 196 -11.23 -0.73 18.13
CA GLY A 196 -10.48 -1.56 19.06
C GLY A 196 -9.05 -1.88 18.61
N TYR A 197 -8.38 -2.71 19.42
CA TYR A 197 -7.01 -3.16 19.15
C TYR A 197 -6.92 -4.50 18.43
N THR A 198 -8.06 -5.11 18.11
CA THR A 198 -8.09 -6.49 17.64
C THR A 198 -7.44 -6.69 16.29
N TRP A 199 -7.15 -5.63 15.55
CA TRP A 199 -6.35 -5.69 14.35
C TRP A 199 -4.87 -6.06 14.62
N LEU A 200 -4.35 -5.74 15.81
CA LEU A 200 -2.99 -6.09 16.24
C LEU A 200 -2.93 -7.28 17.18
N SER A 201 -3.93 -7.43 18.07
CA SER A 201 -3.93 -8.47 19.09
C SER A 201 -5.37 -8.88 19.38
N ILE A 202 -5.68 -10.14 19.19
CA ILE A 202 -6.98 -10.72 19.58
C ILE A 202 -6.86 -11.50 20.88
N PRO A 203 -7.88 -11.47 21.74
CA PRO A 203 -7.88 -12.29 22.95
C PRO A 203 -7.60 -13.76 22.61
N ALA A 204 -6.57 -14.34 23.20
CA ALA A 204 -6.08 -15.71 22.93
C ALA A 204 -5.59 -15.93 21.46
N GLY A 205 -5.11 -14.88 20.79
CA GLY A 205 -4.67 -14.89 19.39
C GLY A 205 -3.30 -15.54 19.12
N VAL A 206 -2.68 -16.20 20.09
CA VAL A 206 -1.38 -16.85 19.87
C VAL A 206 -1.53 -18.13 19.05
N GLN A 207 -0.84 -18.18 17.91
CA GLN A 207 -0.85 -19.30 16.97
C GLN A 207 0.55 -19.92 16.85
N LEU A 208 0.62 -21.14 16.31
CA LEU A 208 1.91 -21.78 16.07
C LEU A 208 2.71 -20.99 15.02
N ASN A 209 4.00 -20.77 15.27
CA ASN A 209 4.87 -20.02 14.34
C ASN A 209 4.96 -20.67 12.95
N THR A 210 4.60 -21.94 12.82
CA THR A 210 4.57 -22.68 11.55
C THR A 210 3.30 -22.47 10.74
N ASP A 211 2.25 -21.89 11.36
CA ASP A 211 1.01 -21.58 10.65
C ASP A 211 1.27 -20.46 9.62
N LEU A 212 0.40 -20.37 8.63
CA LEU A 212 0.55 -19.45 7.52
C LEU A 212 -0.53 -18.38 7.58
N TYR A 213 -0.12 -17.14 7.83
CA TYR A 213 -1.03 -15.97 7.83
C TYR A 213 -0.39 -14.81 7.06
N GLN A 214 -1.21 -13.84 6.68
CA GLN A 214 -0.79 -12.57 6.08
C GLN A 214 0.03 -11.73 7.08
N VAL A 215 0.65 -10.67 6.57
CA VAL A 215 1.34 -9.64 7.33
C VAL A 215 0.84 -8.27 6.85
N TYR A 216 0.74 -7.29 7.74
CA TYR A 216 0.50 -5.90 7.32
C TYR A 216 1.80 -5.25 6.87
N GLY A 217 1.72 -4.50 5.76
CA GLY A 217 2.78 -3.63 5.28
C GLY A 217 2.41 -2.16 5.40
N ILE A 218 3.38 -1.33 5.70
CA ILE A 218 3.24 0.13 5.69
C ILE A 218 4.36 0.75 4.85
N SER A 219 4.03 1.76 4.05
CA SER A 219 5.01 2.47 3.24
C SER A 219 5.93 3.34 4.09
N GLU A 220 7.08 3.70 3.56
CA GLU A 220 7.76 4.93 3.96
C GLU A 220 6.83 6.14 3.86
N VAL A 221 7.26 7.31 4.41
CA VAL A 221 6.50 8.55 4.28
C VAL A 221 6.54 9.05 2.83
N LEU A 222 5.37 9.17 2.22
CA LEU A 222 5.19 9.70 0.89
C LEU A 222 4.80 11.18 0.96
N THR A 223 5.28 11.99 0.01
CA THR A 223 4.93 13.42 -0.08
C THR A 223 4.12 13.65 -1.34
N ALA A 224 2.91 14.17 -1.18
CA ALA A 224 2.04 14.50 -2.30
C ALA A 224 2.71 15.57 -3.20
N VAL A 225 2.83 15.24 -4.48
CA VAL A 225 3.30 16.21 -5.47
C VAL A 225 2.13 17.13 -5.82
N PRO A 226 2.34 18.46 -5.87
CA PRO A 226 1.33 19.35 -6.40
C PRO A 226 0.94 18.87 -7.80
N GLU A 227 -0.34 18.64 -8.05
CA GLU A 227 -0.79 18.35 -9.41
C GLU A 227 -0.26 19.46 -10.33
N PRO A 228 0.41 19.12 -11.44
CA PRO A 228 0.76 20.12 -12.44
C PRO A 228 -0.55 20.80 -12.79
N SER A 229 -0.66 22.07 -12.44
CA SER A 229 -1.92 22.80 -12.38
C SER A 229 -2.68 22.62 -13.69
N SER A 230 -3.62 21.67 -13.72
CA SER A 230 -4.60 21.49 -14.82
C SER A 230 -5.30 22.82 -15.09
N PHE A 231 -5.38 23.69 -14.09
CA PHE A 231 -5.80 25.07 -14.18
C PHE A 231 -4.85 25.96 -15.00
N LEU A 232 -3.51 25.77 -14.90
CA LEU A 232 -2.56 26.53 -15.73
C LEU A 232 -2.66 26.09 -17.19
N MET A 233 -2.75 24.77 -17.45
CA MET A 233 -2.93 24.24 -18.81
C MET A 233 -4.27 24.61 -19.40
N SER A 234 -5.35 24.60 -18.60
CA SER A 234 -6.69 25.06 -19.02
C SER A 234 -6.69 26.58 -19.27
N GLY A 235 -6.01 27.37 -18.44
CA GLY A 235 -5.84 28.81 -18.64
C GLY A 235 -5.07 29.15 -19.91
N ILE A 236 -3.98 28.46 -20.18
CA ILE A 236 -3.18 28.63 -21.42
C ILE A 236 -4.02 28.23 -22.64
N GLY A 237 -4.78 27.12 -22.56
CA GLY A 237 -5.69 26.70 -23.62
C GLY A 237 -6.77 27.72 -23.95
N LEU A 238 -7.40 28.30 -22.94
CA LEU A 238 -8.43 29.34 -23.11
C LEU A 238 -7.86 30.64 -23.72
N VAL A 239 -6.66 31.05 -23.29
CA VAL A 239 -5.96 32.21 -23.87
C VAL A 239 -5.61 31.95 -25.34
N ALA A 240 -5.12 30.78 -25.67
CA ALA A 240 -4.80 30.42 -27.06
C ALA A 240 -6.05 30.43 -27.96
N ILE A 241 -7.19 29.88 -27.50
CA ILE A 241 -8.45 29.91 -28.21
C ILE A 241 -8.95 31.35 -28.41
N GLY A 242 -8.85 32.19 -27.38
CA GLY A 242 -9.19 33.61 -27.44
C GLY A 242 -8.36 34.38 -28.49
N PHE A 243 -7.07 34.08 -28.59
CA PHE A 243 -6.18 34.68 -29.60
C PHE A 243 -6.55 34.26 -31.01
N VAL A 244 -6.81 32.97 -31.25
CA VAL A 244 -7.17 32.47 -32.58
C VAL A 244 -8.52 33.04 -33.05
N THR A 245 -9.51 33.13 -32.17
CA THR A 245 -10.79 33.73 -32.50
C THR A 245 -10.71 35.22 -32.81
N LYS A 246 -9.83 35.98 -32.11
CA LYS A 246 -9.58 37.38 -32.38
C LYS A 246 -8.87 37.61 -33.73
N LEU A 247 -7.93 36.75 -34.07
CA LEU A 247 -7.25 36.81 -35.37
C LEU A 247 -8.20 36.52 -36.54
N ARG A 248 -9.04 35.52 -36.42
CA ARG A 248 -10.06 35.18 -37.46
C ARG A 248 -11.08 36.30 -37.68
N ARG A 249 -11.52 36.99 -36.60
CA ARG A 249 -12.43 38.15 -36.76
C ARG A 249 -11.78 39.33 -37.50
N ARG A 250 -10.48 39.57 -37.32
CA ARG A 250 -9.77 40.64 -38.04
C ARG A 250 -9.61 40.34 -39.52
N GLN A 251 -9.44 39.08 -39.90
CA GLN A 251 -9.36 38.70 -41.32
C GLN A 251 -10.72 38.81 -42.04
N ALA A 252 -11.86 38.52 -41.34
CA ALA A 252 -13.19 38.59 -41.93
C ALA A 252 -13.63 40.05 -42.22
N VAL A 253 -13.16 41.04 -41.43
CA VAL A 253 -13.50 42.46 -41.60
C VAL A 253 -12.68 43.10 -42.72
N GLY A 254 -11.51 42.54 -43.06
CA GLY A 254 -10.63 43.07 -44.12
C GLY A 254 -10.97 42.63 -45.55
N SER A 255 -11.94 41.73 -45.74
CA SER A 255 -12.30 41.20 -47.05
C SER A 255 -13.57 41.84 -47.65
N GLU A 256 -14.21 42.81 -47.01
CA GLU A 256 -15.38 43.52 -47.54
C GLU A 256 -15.07 44.89 -48.17
N THR A 257 -13.81 45.22 -48.37
CA THR A 257 -13.43 46.49 -49.02
C THR A 257 -12.57 46.23 -50.26
N VAL A 258 -13.15 45.59 -51.29
CA VAL A 258 -12.66 45.67 -52.70
C VAL A 258 -13.87 45.71 -53.63
#